data_c3d55659643ce3a3d429c89e15919c01
#
_entry.id   c3d55659643ce3a3d429c89e15919c01
#
_cell.length_a   1.000
_cell.length_b   1.000
_cell.length_c   1.000
_cell.angle_alpha   90.00
_cell.angle_beta   90.00
_cell.angle_gamma   90.00
#
_symmetry.space_group_name_H-M   'P 1'
#
loop_
_entity.id
_entity.type
_entity.pdbx_description
1 polymer ?
#
loop_
_entity_poly.entity_id
_entity_poly.type
_entity_poly.pdbx_seq_one_letter_code
_entity_poly.pdbx_strand_id
1 'polypeptide(L)'
;MNSFQIKIIALSAMVIDHVGMFFLPDISLFRMVGRISFPLFAWLVGNGAHHTKNIKAYATRLLIFALISQIPYLAANRLVVDGFFRLNILFTLFLGTIAIYFLKVGINPVLKWGAPLVLAVVSHLIQADFGFTGVLMVVAFYVFYRHFRKTSLALSAIALVNLIASAKPGAGIISVDISQVIGLLALPIIWAYNQQQGPKAKHLFYVFYPTQYILLYAIKLLLKSRAV
;
A
#
# COMPACT_ATOMS: atom_id res chain seq x y z
N MET A 1 -19.06 -7.21 -5.01
CA MET A 1 -18.26 -6.21 -5.76
C MET A 1 -17.24 -6.93 -6.61
N ASN A 2 -16.92 -6.44 -7.83
CA ASN A 2 -15.84 -7.00 -8.63
C ASN A 2 -14.48 -6.32 -8.34
N SER A 3 -13.38 -6.89 -8.84
CA SER A 3 -12.02 -6.36 -8.62
C SER A 3 -11.81 -4.94 -9.14
N PHE A 4 -12.50 -4.54 -10.22
CA PHE A 4 -12.44 -3.18 -10.74
C PHE A 4 -13.06 -2.16 -9.78
N GLN A 5 -14.23 -2.47 -9.21
CA GLN A 5 -14.90 -1.61 -8.22
C GLN A 5 -14.02 -1.42 -6.97
N ILE A 6 -13.38 -2.50 -6.47
CA ILE A 6 -12.44 -2.42 -5.33
C ILE A 6 -11.24 -1.53 -5.67
N LYS A 7 -10.72 -1.60 -6.90
CA LYS A 7 -9.66 -0.70 -7.38
C LYS A 7 -10.09 0.77 -7.36
N ILE A 8 -11.31 1.06 -7.82
CA ILE A 8 -11.82 2.44 -7.79
C ILE A 8 -11.92 2.95 -6.35
N ILE A 9 -12.44 2.14 -5.43
CA ILE A 9 -12.50 2.51 -4.01
C ILE A 9 -11.09 2.74 -3.44
N ALA A 10 -10.13 1.88 -3.76
CA ALA A 10 -8.75 2.04 -3.30
C ALA A 10 -8.12 3.35 -3.83
N LEU A 11 -8.34 3.67 -5.12
CA LEU A 11 -7.87 4.93 -5.71
C LEU A 11 -8.56 6.14 -5.08
N SER A 12 -9.88 6.11 -4.90
CA SER A 12 -10.62 7.21 -4.28
C SER A 12 -10.15 7.48 -2.86
N ALA A 13 -9.97 6.41 -2.05
CA ALA A 13 -9.42 6.53 -0.71
C ALA A 13 -7.99 7.12 -0.72
N MET A 14 -7.15 6.72 -1.68
CA MET A 14 -5.81 7.27 -1.86
C MET A 14 -5.83 8.76 -2.23
N VAL A 15 -6.74 9.18 -3.13
CA VAL A 15 -6.90 10.60 -3.49
C VAL A 15 -7.33 11.41 -2.27
N ILE A 16 -8.31 10.93 -1.51
CA ILE A 16 -8.79 11.57 -0.28
C ILE A 16 -7.63 11.73 0.72
N ASP A 17 -6.83 10.68 0.93
CA ASP A 17 -5.64 10.73 1.80
C ASP A 17 -4.67 11.83 1.39
N HIS A 18 -4.32 11.87 0.10
CA HIS A 18 -3.36 12.83 -0.41
C HIS A 18 -3.91 14.26 -0.41
N VAL A 19 -5.18 14.47 -0.74
CA VAL A 19 -5.83 15.78 -0.60
C VAL A 19 -5.77 16.25 0.85
N GLY A 20 -6.09 15.38 1.82
CA GLY A 20 -5.94 15.67 3.24
C GLY A 20 -4.50 16.07 3.58
N MET A 21 -3.52 15.26 3.17
CA MET A 21 -2.11 15.51 3.49
C MET A 21 -1.58 16.82 2.89
N PHE A 22 -1.96 17.16 1.66
CA PHE A 22 -1.39 18.31 0.94
C PHE A 22 -2.11 19.61 1.21
N PHE A 23 -3.43 19.59 1.43
CA PHE A 23 -4.26 20.79 1.46
C PHE A 23 -5.06 20.99 2.74
N LEU A 24 -5.33 19.91 3.48
CA LEU A 24 -6.19 19.93 4.69
C LEU A 24 -5.55 19.14 5.85
N PRO A 25 -4.29 19.48 6.25
CA PRO A 25 -3.54 18.69 7.24
C PRO A 25 -4.24 18.61 8.61
N ASP A 26 -5.02 19.62 8.95
CA ASP A 26 -5.73 19.72 10.24
C ASP A 26 -6.98 18.81 10.30
N ILE A 27 -7.45 18.30 9.15
CA ILE A 27 -8.64 17.44 9.09
C ILE A 27 -8.21 15.98 9.05
N SER A 28 -8.06 15.37 10.22
CA SER A 28 -7.61 13.97 10.38
C SER A 28 -8.49 12.95 9.66
N LEU A 29 -9.77 13.25 9.43
CA LEU A 29 -10.72 12.35 8.75
C LEU A 29 -10.24 11.93 7.35
N PHE A 30 -9.64 12.85 6.58
CA PHE A 30 -9.10 12.54 5.25
C PHE A 30 -8.00 11.46 5.33
N ARG A 31 -7.13 11.62 6.33
CA ARG A 31 -6.04 10.66 6.59
C ARG A 31 -6.58 9.30 7.05
N MET A 32 -7.63 9.30 7.88
CA MET A 32 -8.28 8.07 8.35
C MET A 32 -8.92 7.30 7.19
N VAL A 33 -9.69 7.95 6.32
CA VAL A 33 -10.27 7.33 5.12
C VAL A 33 -9.17 6.77 4.22
N GLY A 34 -8.07 7.49 4.08
CA GLY A 34 -6.93 7.06 3.27
C GLY A 34 -6.29 5.74 3.71
N ARG A 35 -6.35 5.42 5.00
CA ARG A 35 -5.75 4.19 5.55
C ARG A 35 -6.35 2.90 5.00
N ILE A 36 -7.56 2.96 4.47
CA ILE A 36 -8.22 1.82 3.81
C ILE A 36 -7.55 1.50 2.46
N SER A 37 -6.93 2.50 1.82
CA SER A 37 -6.38 2.37 0.46
C SER A 37 -5.32 1.28 0.35
N PHE A 38 -4.30 1.31 1.23
CA PHE A 38 -3.18 0.36 1.13
C PHE A 38 -3.60 -1.11 1.30
N PRO A 39 -4.38 -1.50 2.32
CA PRO A 39 -4.86 -2.87 2.43
C PRO A 39 -5.62 -3.35 1.20
N LEU A 40 -6.40 -2.47 0.54
CA LEU A 40 -7.08 -2.80 -0.71
C LEU A 40 -6.09 -3.03 -1.85
N PHE A 41 -5.03 -2.19 -1.99
CA PHE A 41 -3.98 -2.43 -2.99
C PHE A 41 -3.18 -3.69 -2.71
N ALA A 42 -2.82 -3.95 -1.46
CA ALA A 42 -2.13 -5.18 -1.05
C ALA A 42 -2.98 -6.41 -1.38
N TRP A 43 -4.29 -6.36 -1.10
CA TRP A 43 -5.22 -7.41 -1.48
C TRP A 43 -5.31 -7.59 -3.00
N LEU A 44 -5.39 -6.49 -3.76
CA LEU A 44 -5.42 -6.54 -5.23
C LEU A 44 -4.17 -7.18 -5.82
N VAL A 45 -2.99 -6.97 -5.21
CA VAL A 45 -1.75 -7.63 -5.60
C VAL A 45 -1.80 -9.11 -5.26
N GLY A 46 -2.16 -9.48 -4.04
CA GLY A 46 -2.31 -10.88 -3.61
C GLY A 46 -3.31 -11.64 -4.46
N ASN A 47 -4.51 -11.06 -4.67
CA ASN A 47 -5.54 -11.62 -5.56
C ASN A 47 -5.06 -11.71 -7.01
N GLY A 48 -4.43 -10.67 -7.55
CA GLY A 48 -3.88 -10.64 -8.90
C GLY A 48 -2.79 -11.69 -9.13
N ALA A 49 -2.00 -11.99 -8.08
CA ALA A 49 -0.96 -13.02 -8.14
C ALA A 49 -1.52 -14.45 -8.32
N HIS A 50 -2.74 -14.72 -7.87
CA HIS A 50 -3.43 -16.00 -8.15
C HIS A 50 -3.88 -16.12 -9.61
N HIS A 51 -4.22 -14.99 -10.25
CA HIS A 51 -4.76 -14.97 -11.61
C HIS A 51 -3.70 -14.71 -12.70
N THR A 52 -2.47 -14.32 -12.32
CA THR A 52 -1.41 -14.06 -13.31
C THR A 52 -0.69 -15.33 -13.71
N LYS A 53 -0.49 -15.50 -15.03
CA LYS A 53 0.35 -16.57 -15.61
C LYS A 53 1.85 -16.26 -15.44
N ASN A 54 2.23 -14.98 -15.37
CA ASN A 54 3.62 -14.54 -15.28
C ASN A 54 3.80 -13.53 -14.14
N ILE A 55 4.18 -14.05 -12.97
CA ILE A 55 4.41 -13.24 -11.77
C ILE A 55 5.64 -12.34 -11.92
N LYS A 56 6.68 -12.78 -12.67
CA LYS A 56 7.87 -11.97 -12.93
C LYS A 56 7.51 -10.72 -13.73
N ALA A 57 6.77 -10.86 -14.83
CA ALA A 57 6.29 -9.74 -15.63
C ALA A 57 5.35 -8.81 -14.81
N TYR A 58 4.62 -9.36 -13.84
CA TYR A 58 3.82 -8.54 -12.92
C TYR A 58 4.73 -7.71 -12.00
N ALA A 59 5.72 -8.33 -11.37
CA ALA A 59 6.70 -7.64 -10.53
C ALA A 59 7.48 -6.57 -11.32
N THR A 60 7.96 -6.90 -12.53
CA THR A 60 8.67 -5.94 -13.38
C THR A 60 7.83 -4.69 -13.67
N ARG A 61 6.53 -4.83 -13.96
CA ARG A 61 5.65 -3.66 -14.15
C ARG A 61 5.56 -2.82 -12.89
N LEU A 62 5.40 -3.43 -11.71
CA LEU A 62 5.38 -2.68 -10.45
C LEU A 62 6.69 -1.92 -10.23
N LEU A 63 7.84 -2.54 -10.51
CA LEU A 63 9.15 -1.90 -10.38
C LEU A 63 9.31 -0.71 -11.35
N ILE A 64 8.96 -0.88 -12.64
CA ILE A 64 9.05 0.20 -13.63
C ILE A 64 8.22 1.40 -13.16
N PHE A 65 6.96 1.18 -12.76
CA PHE A 65 6.12 2.28 -12.28
C PHE A 65 6.54 2.82 -10.91
N ALA A 66 7.17 2.02 -10.06
CA ALA A 66 7.79 2.49 -8.83
C ALA A 66 8.91 3.50 -9.12
N LEU A 67 9.79 3.19 -10.09
CA LEU A 67 10.89 4.07 -10.52
C LEU A 67 10.36 5.35 -11.16
N ILE A 68 9.41 5.24 -12.10
CA ILE A 68 8.80 6.40 -12.77
C ILE A 68 8.11 7.32 -11.74
N SER A 69 7.41 6.75 -10.77
CA SER A 69 6.65 7.50 -9.77
C SER A 69 7.53 8.12 -8.69
N GLN A 70 8.78 7.68 -8.54
CA GLN A 70 9.64 8.12 -7.44
C GLN A 70 9.95 9.61 -7.51
N ILE A 71 10.19 10.13 -8.71
CA ILE A 71 10.50 11.56 -8.90
C ILE A 71 9.32 12.44 -8.50
N PRO A 72 8.10 12.29 -9.07
CA PRO A 72 6.95 13.12 -8.67
C PRO A 72 6.52 12.88 -7.22
N TYR A 73 6.68 11.67 -6.69
CA TYR A 73 6.42 11.35 -5.30
C TYR A 73 7.31 12.16 -4.34
N LEU A 74 8.63 12.17 -4.58
CA LEU A 74 9.57 12.94 -3.76
C LEU A 74 9.35 14.44 -3.92
N ALA A 75 9.19 14.93 -5.16
CA ALA A 75 8.99 16.35 -5.43
C ALA A 75 7.75 16.89 -4.70
N ALA A 76 6.64 16.19 -4.79
CA ALA A 76 5.40 16.60 -4.12
C ALA A 76 5.52 16.56 -2.59
N ASN A 77 6.01 15.46 -2.02
CA ASN A 77 6.08 15.30 -0.56
C ASN A 77 7.07 16.28 0.11
N ARG A 78 8.14 16.68 -0.57
CA ARG A 78 9.08 17.71 -0.09
C ARG A 78 8.47 19.11 0.00
N LEU A 79 7.36 19.37 -0.67
CA LEU A 79 6.61 20.63 -0.48
C LEU A 79 5.82 20.69 0.83
N VAL A 80 5.66 19.54 1.50
CA VAL A 80 4.85 19.40 2.74
C VAL A 80 5.73 19.03 3.93
N VAL A 81 6.77 18.23 3.71
CA VAL A 81 7.68 17.73 4.76
C VAL A 81 9.12 17.99 4.32
N ASP A 82 9.82 18.84 5.05
CA ASP A 82 11.23 19.13 4.79
C ASP A 82 12.09 17.88 4.94
N GLY A 83 13.07 17.72 4.04
CA GLY A 83 13.97 16.58 4.05
C GLY A 83 13.30 15.23 3.77
N PHE A 84 12.05 15.22 3.28
CA PHE A 84 11.33 13.97 3.00
C PHE A 84 12.11 13.07 2.04
N PHE A 85 12.40 11.86 2.50
CA PHE A 85 13.00 10.80 1.71
C PHE A 85 12.40 9.45 2.08
N ARG A 86 11.58 8.91 1.20
CA ARG A 86 11.04 7.54 1.27
C ARG A 86 10.89 6.97 -0.13
N LEU A 87 10.94 5.67 -0.26
CA LEU A 87 10.51 4.99 -1.48
C LEU A 87 8.99 4.88 -1.48
N ASN A 88 8.40 5.12 -2.65
CA ASN A 88 6.96 5.11 -2.80
C ASN A 88 6.36 3.69 -2.62
N ILE A 89 5.04 3.63 -2.43
CA ILE A 89 4.26 2.43 -2.13
C ILE A 89 4.45 1.29 -3.13
N LEU A 90 4.74 1.60 -4.41
CA LEU A 90 4.90 0.57 -5.45
C LEU A 90 6.14 -0.29 -5.22
N PHE A 91 7.18 0.22 -4.54
CA PHE A 91 8.32 -0.60 -4.11
C PHE A 91 7.89 -1.66 -3.09
N THR A 92 7.03 -1.31 -2.13
CA THR A 92 6.49 -2.28 -1.17
C THR A 92 5.64 -3.35 -1.86
N LEU A 93 4.77 -2.95 -2.79
CA LEU A 93 3.97 -3.89 -3.58
C LEU A 93 4.83 -4.77 -4.50
N PHE A 94 5.91 -4.22 -5.07
CA PHE A 94 6.91 -4.97 -5.82
C PHE A 94 7.58 -6.03 -4.96
N LEU A 95 8.12 -5.66 -3.79
CA LEU A 95 8.78 -6.60 -2.87
C LEU A 95 7.81 -7.67 -2.39
N GLY A 96 6.56 -7.30 -2.07
CA GLY A 96 5.49 -8.25 -1.77
C GLY A 96 5.21 -9.22 -2.92
N THR A 97 5.27 -8.75 -4.17
CA THR A 97 5.10 -9.61 -5.36
C THR A 97 6.28 -10.56 -5.55
N ILE A 98 7.51 -10.11 -5.27
CA ILE A 98 8.71 -10.97 -5.27
C ILE A 98 8.60 -12.02 -4.14
N ALA A 99 8.11 -11.64 -2.95
CA ALA A 99 7.85 -12.59 -1.86
C ALA A 99 6.87 -13.69 -2.31
N ILE A 100 5.79 -13.33 -3.00
CA ILE A 100 4.85 -14.30 -3.58
C ILE A 100 5.54 -15.18 -4.64
N TYR A 101 6.46 -14.64 -5.44
CA TYR A 101 7.22 -15.44 -6.40
C TYR A 101 7.97 -16.59 -5.71
N PHE A 102 8.67 -16.32 -4.60
CA PHE A 102 9.36 -17.37 -3.83
C PHE A 102 8.39 -18.40 -3.23
N LEU A 103 7.22 -17.96 -2.77
CA LEU A 103 6.16 -18.87 -2.32
C LEU A 103 5.64 -19.80 -3.42
N LYS A 104 5.60 -19.32 -4.68
CA LYS A 104 5.15 -20.11 -5.85
C LYS A 104 6.18 -21.10 -6.36
N VAL A 105 7.46 -20.73 -6.39
CA VAL A 105 8.52 -21.54 -7.01
C VAL A 105 8.86 -22.77 -6.19
N GLY A 106 8.62 -22.75 -4.88
CA GLY A 106 8.65 -23.96 -4.03
C GLY A 106 9.99 -24.69 -3.93
N ILE A 107 11.14 -23.99 -4.13
CA ILE A 107 12.48 -24.59 -4.28
C ILE A 107 12.89 -25.36 -3.02
N ASN A 108 12.78 -24.78 -1.84
CA ASN A 108 12.89 -25.45 -0.56
C ASN A 108 12.10 -24.71 0.52
N PRO A 109 11.71 -25.35 1.64
CA PRO A 109 10.91 -24.73 2.70
C PRO A 109 11.56 -23.49 3.32
N VAL A 110 12.89 -23.49 3.51
CA VAL A 110 13.63 -22.38 4.09
C VAL A 110 13.56 -21.15 3.20
N LEU A 111 13.84 -21.30 1.91
CA LEU A 111 13.77 -20.20 0.95
C LEU A 111 12.32 -19.74 0.72
N LYS A 112 11.39 -20.69 0.66
CA LYS A 112 9.96 -20.41 0.47
C LYS A 112 9.40 -19.48 1.55
N TRP A 113 9.71 -19.71 2.81
CA TRP A 113 9.18 -18.92 3.94
C TRP A 113 10.16 -17.87 4.45
N GLY A 114 11.46 -18.09 4.27
CA GLY A 114 12.50 -17.13 4.67
C GLY A 114 12.56 -15.90 3.75
N ALA A 115 12.44 -16.10 2.42
CA ALA A 115 12.50 -14.99 1.48
C ALA A 115 11.43 -13.89 1.72
N PRO A 116 10.15 -14.22 1.99
CA PRO A 116 9.16 -13.21 2.36
C PRO A 116 9.54 -12.39 3.60
N LEU A 117 10.11 -13.02 4.62
CA LEU A 117 10.56 -12.32 5.83
C LEU A 117 11.75 -11.41 5.54
N VAL A 118 12.75 -11.90 4.81
CA VAL A 118 13.90 -11.09 4.38
C VAL A 118 13.45 -9.88 3.56
N LEU A 119 12.55 -10.08 2.60
CA LEU A 119 12.03 -8.99 1.77
C LEU A 119 11.20 -7.98 2.58
N ALA A 120 10.49 -8.42 3.62
CA ALA A 120 9.81 -7.52 4.54
C ALA A 120 10.82 -6.67 5.33
N VAL A 121 11.90 -7.27 5.83
CA VAL A 121 13.00 -6.54 6.51
C VAL A 121 13.67 -5.57 5.53
N VAL A 122 14.01 -6.01 4.32
CA VAL A 122 14.59 -5.15 3.28
C VAL A 122 13.69 -3.95 2.99
N SER A 123 12.36 -4.17 2.86
CA SER A 123 11.39 -3.09 2.62
C SER A 123 11.44 -2.02 3.72
N HIS A 124 11.65 -2.42 4.97
CA HIS A 124 11.81 -1.51 6.09
C HIS A 124 13.15 -0.75 6.04
N LEU A 125 14.25 -1.45 5.79
CA LEU A 125 15.59 -0.87 5.74
C LEU A 125 15.76 0.17 4.62
N ILE A 126 15.16 -0.07 3.45
CA ILE A 126 15.17 0.89 2.33
C ILE A 126 14.11 1.99 2.48
N GLN A 127 13.43 2.05 3.62
CA GLN A 127 12.38 3.04 3.91
C GLN A 127 11.25 3.07 2.85
N ALA A 128 10.87 1.91 2.33
CA ALA A 128 9.70 1.82 1.47
C ALA A 128 8.42 2.12 2.27
N ASP A 129 7.48 2.79 1.64
CA ASP A 129 6.23 3.16 2.29
C ASP A 129 5.47 1.90 2.75
N PHE A 130 4.90 1.89 3.97
CA PHE A 130 4.40 0.73 4.72
C PHE A 130 5.45 -0.36 5.05
N GLY A 131 6.67 -0.31 4.53
CA GLY A 131 7.83 -1.12 4.91
C GLY A 131 7.54 -2.60 5.19
N PHE A 132 8.02 -3.10 6.33
CA PHE A 132 7.89 -4.49 6.76
C PHE A 132 6.46 -5.00 6.75
N THR A 133 5.54 -4.26 7.33
CA THR A 133 4.14 -4.67 7.46
C THR A 133 3.40 -4.67 6.14
N GLY A 134 3.77 -3.78 5.23
CA GLY A 134 3.20 -3.75 3.88
C GLY A 134 3.49 -5.02 3.08
N VAL A 135 4.73 -5.51 3.12
CA VAL A 135 5.11 -6.78 2.47
C VAL A 135 4.37 -7.96 3.11
N LEU A 136 4.33 -8.02 4.45
CA LEU A 136 3.59 -9.08 5.15
C LEU A 136 2.10 -9.09 4.82
N MET A 137 1.49 -7.91 4.66
CA MET A 137 0.07 -7.77 4.29
C MET A 137 -0.18 -8.34 2.88
N VAL A 138 0.67 -8.03 1.90
CA VAL A 138 0.60 -8.61 0.54
C VAL A 138 0.73 -10.13 0.58
N VAL A 139 1.68 -10.65 1.37
CA VAL A 139 1.90 -12.08 1.56
C VAL A 139 0.69 -12.75 2.21
N ALA A 140 0.12 -12.14 3.27
CA ALA A 140 -1.04 -12.66 3.97
C ALA A 140 -2.25 -12.78 3.04
N PHE A 141 -2.52 -11.77 2.21
CA PHE A 141 -3.59 -11.81 1.22
C PHE A 141 -3.39 -12.90 0.15
N TYR A 142 -2.14 -13.20 -0.19
CA TYR A 142 -1.83 -14.30 -1.10
C TYR A 142 -1.99 -15.66 -0.44
N VAL A 143 -1.40 -15.87 0.75
CA VAL A 143 -1.38 -17.16 1.44
C VAL A 143 -2.77 -17.56 1.90
N PHE A 144 -3.55 -16.62 2.42
CA PHE A 144 -4.91 -16.86 2.90
C PHE A 144 -6.00 -16.54 1.86
N TYR A 145 -5.65 -16.61 0.59
CA TYR A 145 -6.59 -16.40 -0.51
C TYR A 145 -7.90 -17.16 -0.28
N ARG A 146 -9.04 -16.47 -0.37
CA ARG A 146 -10.39 -16.99 -0.15
C ARG A 146 -10.70 -17.50 1.26
N HIS A 147 -9.78 -17.39 2.21
CA HIS A 147 -10.00 -17.75 3.62
C HIS A 147 -10.17 -16.48 4.46
N PHE A 148 -11.33 -15.83 4.36
CA PHE A 148 -11.60 -14.54 5.00
C PHE A 148 -11.23 -14.50 6.49
N ARG A 149 -11.62 -15.53 7.29
CA ARG A 149 -11.27 -15.59 8.73
C ARG A 149 -9.77 -15.57 8.97
N LYS A 150 -8.99 -16.36 8.20
CA LYS A 150 -7.52 -16.39 8.33
C LYS A 150 -6.89 -15.07 7.90
N THR A 151 -7.40 -14.48 6.82
CA THR A 151 -6.98 -13.16 6.36
C THR A 151 -7.23 -12.10 7.43
N SER A 152 -8.43 -12.04 8.01
CA SER A 152 -8.77 -11.09 9.07
C SER A 152 -7.88 -11.24 10.29
N LEU A 153 -7.64 -12.47 10.75
CA LEU A 153 -6.74 -12.75 11.88
C LEU A 153 -5.30 -12.29 11.56
N ALA A 154 -4.78 -12.58 10.36
CA ALA A 154 -3.44 -12.19 9.96
C ALA A 154 -3.30 -10.66 9.89
N LEU A 155 -4.27 -9.96 9.32
CA LEU A 155 -4.25 -8.50 9.27
C LEU A 155 -4.38 -7.86 10.65
N SER A 156 -5.24 -8.41 11.51
CA SER A 156 -5.36 -7.96 12.90
C SER A 156 -4.05 -8.15 13.68
N ALA A 157 -3.36 -9.28 13.47
CA ALA A 157 -2.04 -9.51 14.08
C ALA A 157 -0.99 -8.51 13.55
N ILE A 158 -0.97 -8.23 12.24
CA ILE A 158 -0.07 -7.22 11.65
C ILE A 158 -0.38 -5.83 12.22
N ALA A 159 -1.66 -5.46 12.33
CA ALA A 159 -2.08 -4.18 12.92
C ALA A 159 -1.68 -4.07 14.40
N LEU A 160 -1.82 -5.14 15.17
CA LEU A 160 -1.40 -5.21 16.57
C LEU A 160 0.12 -5.05 16.71
N VAL A 161 0.91 -5.73 15.88
CA VAL A 161 2.38 -5.57 15.86
C VAL A 161 2.77 -4.12 15.58
N ASN A 162 2.12 -3.47 14.60
CA ASN A 162 2.36 -2.05 14.35
C ASN A 162 1.97 -1.17 15.52
N LEU A 163 0.83 -1.45 16.14
CA LEU A 163 0.35 -0.70 17.30
C LEU A 163 1.37 -0.76 18.44
N ILE A 164 1.88 -1.95 18.75
CA ILE A 164 2.90 -2.17 19.79
C ILE A 164 4.22 -1.49 19.38
N ALA A 165 4.66 -1.62 18.12
CA ALA A 165 5.91 -1.04 17.64
C ALA A 165 5.87 0.51 17.59
N SER A 166 4.69 1.11 17.45
CA SER A 166 4.51 2.57 17.47
C SER A 166 4.39 3.15 18.87
N ALA A 167 4.18 2.33 19.90
CA ALA A 167 4.06 2.76 21.29
C ALA A 167 5.40 3.28 21.80
N LYS A 168 5.46 4.55 22.20
CA LYS A 168 6.65 5.15 22.81
C LYS A 168 6.60 4.92 24.33
N PRO A 169 7.66 4.39 24.95
CA PRO A 169 7.73 4.26 26.41
C PRO A 169 7.54 5.64 27.08
N GLY A 170 6.62 5.72 28.04
CA GLY A 170 6.36 6.95 28.81
C GLY A 170 5.42 7.96 28.15
N ALA A 171 5.00 7.75 26.91
CA ALA A 171 3.97 8.57 26.29
C ALA A 171 2.61 7.89 26.50
N GLY A 172 1.59 8.63 26.94
CA GLY A 172 0.24 8.10 27.17
C GLY A 172 -0.40 7.49 25.90
N ILE A 173 -1.58 6.88 26.04
CA ILE A 173 -2.33 6.18 24.98
C ILE A 173 -2.50 7.03 23.70
N ILE A 174 -2.46 8.36 23.81
CA ILE A 174 -2.61 9.33 22.69
C ILE A 174 -1.44 9.27 21.69
N SER A 175 -0.29 8.70 22.05
CA SER A 175 0.89 8.60 21.16
C SER A 175 0.93 7.37 20.27
N VAL A 176 -0.08 6.52 20.32
CA VAL A 176 -0.12 5.26 19.57
C VAL A 176 -0.70 5.49 18.17
N ASP A 177 0.02 5.06 17.14
CA ASP A 177 -0.47 5.17 15.76
C ASP A 177 -1.56 4.11 15.46
N ILE A 178 -2.81 4.51 15.62
CA ILE A 178 -3.99 3.66 15.31
C ILE A 178 -4.28 3.53 13.81
N SER A 179 -3.50 4.16 12.95
CA SER A 179 -3.76 4.22 11.51
C SER A 179 -3.88 2.84 10.85
N GLN A 180 -3.07 1.88 11.31
CA GLN A 180 -3.12 0.50 10.80
C GLN A 180 -4.39 -0.25 11.25
N VAL A 181 -4.91 0.08 12.43
CA VAL A 181 -6.19 -0.48 12.92
C VAL A 181 -7.35 0.01 12.04
N ILE A 182 -7.33 1.29 11.66
CA ILE A 182 -8.32 1.87 10.72
C ILE A 182 -8.24 1.16 9.36
N GLY A 183 -7.06 0.76 8.91
CA GLY A 183 -6.87 -0.04 7.70
C GLY A 183 -7.69 -1.35 7.68
N LEU A 184 -8.05 -1.92 8.83
CA LEU A 184 -8.91 -3.11 8.92
C LEU A 184 -10.32 -2.86 8.37
N LEU A 185 -10.76 -1.62 8.25
CA LEU A 185 -12.03 -1.25 7.60
C LEU A 185 -12.05 -1.62 6.10
N ALA A 186 -10.90 -1.97 5.51
CA ALA A 186 -10.86 -2.59 4.18
C ALA A 186 -11.47 -4.00 4.14
N LEU A 187 -11.51 -4.72 5.28
CA LEU A 187 -11.99 -6.12 5.33
C LEU A 187 -13.45 -6.29 4.88
N PRO A 188 -14.43 -5.48 5.28
CA PRO A 188 -15.80 -5.57 4.77
C PRO A 188 -15.87 -5.39 3.24
N ILE A 189 -15.05 -4.50 2.67
CA ILE A 189 -14.99 -4.24 1.22
C ILE A 189 -14.43 -5.49 0.51
N ILE A 190 -13.38 -6.09 1.06
CA ILE A 190 -12.77 -7.32 0.53
C ILE A 190 -13.73 -8.50 0.66
N TRP A 191 -14.46 -8.59 1.76
CA TRP A 191 -15.47 -9.64 1.96
C TRP A 191 -16.59 -9.58 0.92
N ALA A 192 -16.98 -8.38 0.48
CA ALA A 192 -17.98 -8.16 -0.56
C ALA A 192 -17.51 -8.52 -1.98
N TYR A 193 -16.27 -9.01 -2.16
CA TYR A 193 -15.73 -9.41 -3.45
C TYR A 193 -16.42 -10.65 -4.02
N ASN A 194 -16.96 -10.53 -5.22
CA ASN A 194 -17.72 -11.59 -5.92
C ASN A 194 -16.89 -12.46 -6.88
N GLN A 195 -15.56 -12.41 -6.77
CA GLN A 195 -14.60 -13.17 -7.58
C GLN A 195 -14.57 -12.81 -9.07
N GLN A 196 -15.22 -11.74 -9.49
CA GLN A 196 -15.20 -11.25 -10.86
C GLN A 196 -14.14 -10.15 -11.03
N GLN A 197 -13.44 -10.16 -12.17
CA GLN A 197 -12.40 -9.15 -12.45
C GLN A 197 -13.00 -7.78 -12.82
N GLY A 198 -14.14 -7.75 -13.50
CA GLY A 198 -14.71 -6.55 -14.07
C GLY A 198 -13.91 -6.02 -15.27
N PRO A 199 -14.11 -4.75 -15.68
CA PRO A 199 -13.43 -4.14 -16.82
C PRO A 199 -11.91 -4.18 -16.74
N LYS A 200 -11.24 -4.42 -17.88
CA LYS A 200 -9.78 -4.47 -17.99
C LYS A 200 -9.21 -3.04 -18.11
N ALA A 201 -8.88 -2.42 -16.99
CA ALA A 201 -8.28 -1.08 -16.94
C ALA A 201 -6.88 -1.09 -16.29
N LYS A 202 -6.04 -2.08 -16.68
CA LYS A 202 -4.73 -2.33 -16.06
C LYS A 202 -3.76 -1.13 -16.16
N HIS A 203 -3.68 -0.49 -17.33
CA HIS A 203 -2.76 0.62 -17.55
C HIS A 203 -3.20 1.90 -16.82
N LEU A 204 -4.50 2.15 -16.72
CA LEU A 204 -5.05 3.30 -16.01
C LEU A 204 -4.51 3.38 -14.57
N PHE A 205 -4.49 2.27 -13.85
CA PHE A 205 -4.06 2.24 -12.45
C PHE A 205 -2.56 2.50 -12.26
N TYR A 206 -1.74 2.04 -13.20
CA TYR A 206 -0.30 2.32 -13.14
C TYR A 206 0.03 3.78 -13.45
N VAL A 207 -0.62 4.35 -14.46
CA VAL A 207 -0.40 5.75 -14.87
C VAL A 207 -1.01 6.72 -13.85
N PHE A 208 -2.11 6.36 -13.22
CA PHE A 208 -2.81 7.22 -12.26
C PHE A 208 -1.89 7.66 -11.10
N TYR A 209 -1.10 6.74 -10.56
CA TYR A 209 -0.28 7.01 -9.39
C TYR A 209 0.77 8.13 -9.61
N PRO A 210 1.64 8.09 -10.63
CA PRO A 210 2.56 9.20 -10.89
C PRO A 210 1.83 10.48 -11.31
N THR A 211 0.76 10.38 -12.11
CA THR A 211 -0.02 11.55 -12.56
C THR A 211 -0.65 12.29 -11.39
N GLN A 212 -1.19 11.58 -10.42
CA GLN A 212 -1.74 12.19 -9.20
C GLN A 212 -0.70 13.03 -8.46
N TYR A 213 0.54 12.54 -8.29
CA TYR A 213 1.59 13.31 -7.62
C TYR A 213 2.05 14.53 -8.44
N ILE A 214 2.08 14.42 -9.76
CA ILE A 214 2.36 15.58 -10.64
C ILE A 214 1.28 16.66 -10.45
N LEU A 215 0.01 16.27 -10.42
CA LEU A 215 -1.11 17.20 -10.19
C LEU A 215 -1.05 17.85 -8.82
N LEU A 216 -0.82 17.06 -7.75
CA LEU A 216 -0.69 17.58 -6.38
C LEU A 216 0.48 18.58 -6.27
N TYR A 217 1.63 18.24 -6.88
CA TYR A 217 2.78 19.14 -6.94
C TYR A 217 2.45 20.45 -7.63
N ALA A 218 1.86 20.39 -8.83
CA ALA A 218 1.50 21.57 -9.60
C ALA A 218 0.50 22.48 -8.87
N ILE A 219 -0.57 21.90 -8.31
CA ILE A 219 -1.57 22.66 -7.54
C ILE A 219 -0.94 23.31 -6.31
N LYS A 220 -0.10 22.58 -5.55
CA LYS A 220 0.55 23.14 -4.35
C LYS A 220 1.48 24.29 -4.69
N LEU A 221 2.22 24.22 -5.81
CA LEU A 221 3.08 25.33 -6.29
C LEU A 221 2.24 26.55 -6.67
N LEU A 222 1.15 26.37 -7.41
CA LEU A 222 0.24 27.46 -7.81
C LEU A 222 -0.37 28.16 -6.59
N LEU A 223 -0.76 27.40 -5.57
CA LEU A 223 -1.30 28.00 -4.34
C LEU A 223 -0.21 28.76 -3.57
N LYS A 224 1.02 28.23 -3.51
CA LYS A 224 2.15 28.90 -2.86
C LYS A 224 2.54 30.21 -3.56
N SER A 225 2.51 30.25 -4.89
CA SER A 225 2.82 31.45 -5.66
C SER A 225 1.78 32.57 -5.57
N ARG A 226 0.54 32.26 -5.14
CA ARG A 226 -0.54 33.26 -4.92
C ARG A 226 -0.61 33.77 -3.48
N ALA A 227 0.11 33.13 -2.57
CA ALA A 227 0.15 33.51 -1.16
C ALA A 227 1.34 34.45 -0.82
N VAL A 228 2.19 34.74 -1.80
CA VAL A 228 3.26 35.74 -1.79
C VAL A 228 2.80 36.97 -2.56
#